data_7f459cd4efce6c98056cca4b7b9eb13f
#
_entry.id   7f459cd4efce6c98056cca4b7b9eb13f
#
_cell.length_a   1.000
_cell.length_b   1.000
_cell.length_c   1.000
_cell.angle_alpha   90.00
_cell.angle_beta   90.00
_cell.angle_gamma   90.00
#
_symmetry.space_group_name_H-M   'P 1'
#
loop_
_entity.id
_entity.type
_entity.pdbx_description
1 polymer ?
#
loop_
_entity_poly.entity_id
_entity_poly.type
_entity_poly.pdbx_seq_one_letter_code
_entity_poly.pdbx_strand_id
1 'polypeptide(L)'
;MVAYPNSDLRSFKKRPALVVQAEHVITGLAQTVLALITSNPNRTGPTRVRVLRDSEAGSKMRMLVDSVIVCDTLQTVSTDAIVRTVGVCPVMDQVDTALRTTLSL
;
A
#
# COMPACT_ATOMS: atom_id res chain seq x y z
N MET A 1 -4.82 2.28 -4.79
CA MET A 1 -3.46 1.74 -4.94
C MET A 1 -2.70 2.55 -5.99
N VAL A 2 -1.47 2.84 -5.74
CA VAL A 2 -0.64 3.67 -6.59
C VAL A 2 0.66 2.95 -6.96
N ALA A 3 1.31 3.36 -8.06
CA ALA A 3 2.65 2.95 -8.40
C ALA A 3 3.63 4.07 -8.06
N TYR A 4 4.75 3.74 -7.42
CA TYR A 4 5.80 4.69 -7.09
C TYR A 4 7.17 4.08 -7.39
N PRO A 5 8.21 4.91 -7.61
CA PRO A 5 9.55 4.37 -7.85
C PRO A 5 10.13 3.74 -6.59
N ASN A 6 11.00 2.74 -6.78
CA ASN A 6 11.72 2.13 -5.69
C ASN A 6 12.59 3.19 -4.98
N SER A 7 12.72 3.09 -3.66
CA SER A 7 13.59 3.98 -2.88
C SER A 7 15.08 3.82 -3.20
N ASP A 8 15.45 2.74 -3.90
CA ASP A 8 16.81 2.56 -4.41
C ASP A 8 17.02 3.49 -5.61
N LEU A 9 17.90 4.47 -5.47
CA LEU A 9 18.26 5.44 -6.51
C LEU A 9 18.86 4.80 -7.78
N ARG A 10 19.23 3.52 -7.73
CA ARG A 10 19.80 2.78 -8.85
C ARG A 10 18.74 2.05 -9.67
N SER A 11 17.51 1.98 -9.20
CA SER A 11 16.44 1.22 -9.82
C SER A 11 15.21 2.10 -10.00
N PHE A 12 14.77 2.25 -11.24
CA PHE A 12 13.54 2.95 -11.59
C PHE A 12 12.32 2.03 -11.65
N LYS A 13 12.38 0.86 -10.98
CA LYS A 13 11.25 -0.05 -10.93
C LYS A 13 10.09 0.60 -10.17
N LYS A 14 8.95 0.69 -10.83
CA LYS A 14 7.69 1.10 -10.23
C LYS A 14 7.18 -0.04 -9.36
N ARG A 15 6.84 0.26 -8.11
CA ARG A 15 6.26 -0.71 -7.18
C ARG A 15 4.85 -0.29 -6.78
N PRO A 16 3.94 -1.25 -6.60
CA PRO A 16 2.63 -0.93 -6.06
C PRO A 16 2.74 -0.59 -4.58
N ALA A 17 1.89 0.33 -4.15
CA ALA A 17 1.72 0.69 -2.76
C ALA A 17 0.29 1.13 -2.52
N LEU A 18 -0.15 1.07 -1.27
CA LEU A 18 -1.47 1.50 -0.87
C LEU A 18 -1.38 2.85 -0.15
N VAL A 19 -2.12 3.84 -0.63
CA VAL A 19 -2.28 5.11 0.10
C VAL A 19 -3.14 4.83 1.34
N VAL A 20 -2.58 5.04 2.51
CA VAL A 20 -3.25 4.79 3.79
C VAL A 20 -3.60 6.08 4.53
N GLN A 21 -3.06 7.23 4.11
CA GLN A 21 -3.47 8.51 4.67
C GLN A 21 -4.92 8.78 4.28
N ALA A 22 -5.75 9.12 5.27
CA ALA A 22 -7.15 9.44 5.02
C ALA A 22 -7.28 10.71 4.16
N GLU A 23 -8.24 10.72 3.23
CA GLU A 23 -8.43 11.83 2.29
C GLU A 23 -8.71 13.15 2.98
N HIS A 24 -9.39 13.13 4.14
CA HIS A 24 -9.73 14.34 4.88
C HIS A 24 -8.56 14.92 5.68
N VAL A 25 -7.44 14.21 5.78
CA VAL A 25 -6.25 14.68 6.49
C VAL A 25 -5.46 15.59 5.56
N ILE A 26 -5.50 16.88 5.84
CA ILE A 26 -4.81 17.90 5.06
C ILE A 26 -3.64 18.43 5.88
N THR A 27 -2.42 18.13 5.46
CA THR A 27 -1.20 18.54 6.17
C THR A 27 -0.64 19.86 5.65
N GLY A 28 -1.14 20.38 4.53
CA GLY A 28 -0.57 21.54 3.85
C GLY A 28 0.69 21.22 3.05
N LEU A 29 1.11 19.95 3.01
CA LEU A 29 2.28 19.47 2.29
C LEU A 29 1.84 18.57 1.13
N ALA A 30 2.59 18.62 0.02
CA ALA A 30 2.37 17.76 -1.13
C ALA A 30 2.97 16.36 -0.88
N GLN A 31 2.49 15.70 0.16
CA GLN A 31 2.97 14.39 0.63
C GLN A 31 1.80 13.50 1.00
N THR A 32 2.02 12.19 0.96
CA THR A 32 1.06 11.20 1.45
C THR A 32 1.78 10.01 2.07
N VAL A 33 1.06 9.26 2.89
CA VAL A 33 1.60 8.07 3.56
C VAL A 33 1.16 6.83 2.80
N LEU A 34 2.11 5.97 2.48
CA LEU A 34 1.91 4.71 1.78
C LEU A 34 2.24 3.53 2.68
N ALA A 35 1.51 2.43 2.49
CA ALA A 35 1.90 1.11 2.97
C ALA A 35 2.49 0.32 1.80
N LEU A 36 3.61 -0.36 2.04
CA LEU A 36 4.29 -1.14 1.03
C LEU A 36 3.47 -2.38 0.67
N ILE A 37 3.48 -2.76 -0.61
CA ILE A 37 2.90 -4.01 -1.10
C ILE A 37 4.04 -4.89 -1.61
N THR A 38 4.07 -6.15 -1.16
CA THR A 38 5.09 -7.11 -1.55
C THR A 38 4.44 -8.37 -2.14
N SER A 39 5.15 -9.05 -3.04
CA SER A 39 4.76 -10.36 -3.54
C SER A 39 5.35 -11.52 -2.73
N ASN A 40 6.05 -11.23 -1.64
CA ASN A 40 6.65 -12.26 -0.79
C ASN A 40 5.56 -12.94 0.07
N PRO A 41 5.22 -14.23 -0.18
CA PRO A 41 4.13 -14.91 0.55
C PRO A 41 4.47 -15.22 2.01
N ASN A 42 5.73 -15.10 2.41
CA ASN A 42 6.17 -15.33 3.78
C ASN A 42 5.91 -14.16 4.71
N ARG A 43 5.50 -13.01 4.16
CA ARG A 43 5.12 -11.84 4.93
C ARG A 43 3.69 -12.01 5.45
N THR A 44 3.51 -12.63 6.61
CA THR A 44 2.22 -12.86 7.25
C THR A 44 2.20 -12.28 8.66
N GLY A 45 1.01 -12.19 9.25
CA GLY A 45 0.84 -11.72 10.62
C GLY A 45 -0.23 -10.64 10.76
N PRO A 46 -0.46 -10.16 12.01
CA PRO A 46 -1.58 -9.26 12.31
C PRO A 46 -1.42 -7.85 11.71
N THR A 47 -0.22 -7.48 11.28
CA THR A 47 0.07 -6.19 10.64
C THR A 47 0.09 -6.28 9.12
N ARG A 48 -0.28 -7.43 8.54
CA ARG A 48 -0.23 -7.67 7.11
C ARG A 48 -1.57 -8.15 6.59
N VAL A 49 -1.93 -7.69 5.41
CA VAL A 49 -3.19 -8.04 4.75
C VAL A 49 -2.87 -8.75 3.44
N ARG A 50 -3.25 -10.02 3.37
CA ARG A 50 -3.04 -10.83 2.17
C ARG A 50 -4.10 -10.53 1.14
N VAL A 51 -3.69 -10.32 -0.11
CA VAL A 51 -4.59 -10.10 -1.25
C VAL A 51 -4.22 -11.09 -2.34
N LEU A 52 -5.12 -12.03 -2.61
CA LEU A 52 -4.92 -13.00 -3.67
C LEU A 52 -5.30 -12.39 -5.02
N ARG A 53 -4.49 -12.63 -6.03
CA ARG A 53 -4.72 -12.11 -7.38
C ARG A 53 -6.11 -12.45 -7.91
N ASP A 54 -6.56 -13.68 -7.71
CA ASP A 54 -7.82 -14.18 -8.26
C ASP A 54 -9.03 -13.88 -7.36
N SER A 55 -8.84 -13.16 -6.27
CA SER A 55 -9.92 -12.69 -5.42
C SER A 55 -10.58 -11.43 -5.99
N GLU A 56 -11.77 -11.09 -5.50
CA GLU A 56 -12.43 -9.83 -5.85
C GLU A 56 -11.56 -8.63 -5.51
N ALA A 57 -10.93 -8.64 -4.33
CA ALA A 57 -10.02 -7.59 -3.91
C ALA A 57 -8.83 -7.47 -4.87
N GLY A 58 -8.21 -8.59 -5.22
CA GLY A 58 -7.09 -8.61 -6.16
C GLY A 58 -7.47 -8.06 -7.53
N SER A 59 -8.65 -8.36 -8.01
CA SER A 59 -9.17 -7.83 -9.28
C SER A 59 -9.36 -6.31 -9.22
N LYS A 60 -10.00 -5.79 -8.16
CA LYS A 60 -10.24 -4.35 -7.99
C LYS A 60 -8.94 -3.57 -7.76
N MET A 61 -7.96 -4.15 -7.12
CA MET A 61 -6.64 -3.58 -6.92
C MET A 61 -5.73 -3.76 -8.13
N ARG A 62 -6.16 -4.51 -9.12
CA ARG A 62 -5.41 -4.85 -10.34
C ARG A 62 -4.07 -5.54 -10.03
N MET A 63 -4.10 -6.47 -9.09
CA MET A 63 -2.93 -7.26 -8.73
C MET A 63 -2.54 -8.21 -9.86
N LEU A 64 -1.25 -8.24 -10.19
CA LEU A 64 -0.68 -9.15 -11.19
C LEU A 64 -0.26 -10.48 -10.57
N VAL A 65 -0.01 -10.50 -9.28
CA VAL A 65 0.40 -11.66 -8.49
C VAL A 65 -0.24 -11.60 -7.12
N ASP A 66 -0.28 -12.72 -6.41
CA ASP A 66 -0.68 -12.73 -5.00
C ASP A 66 0.26 -11.81 -4.22
N SER A 67 -0.31 -10.96 -3.39
CA SER A 67 0.43 -9.87 -2.73
C SER A 67 0.05 -9.74 -1.27
N VAL A 68 0.88 -9.02 -0.54
CA VAL A 68 0.65 -8.71 0.88
C VAL A 68 0.82 -7.20 1.07
N ILE A 69 -0.18 -6.57 1.67
CA ILE A 69 -0.09 -5.18 2.11
C ILE A 69 0.61 -5.19 3.47
N VAL A 70 1.78 -4.57 3.55
CA VAL A 70 2.61 -4.56 4.75
C VAL A 70 2.32 -3.29 5.54
N CYS A 71 1.39 -3.39 6.49
CA CYS A 71 0.92 -2.23 7.27
C CYS A 71 1.89 -1.82 8.39
N ASP A 72 3.00 -2.52 8.55
CA ASP A 72 4.10 -2.14 9.45
C ASP A 72 5.29 -1.54 8.69
N THR A 73 5.18 -1.38 7.38
CA THR A 73 6.17 -0.68 6.55
C THR A 73 5.48 0.49 5.87
N LEU A 74 5.52 1.63 6.56
CA LEU A 74 4.88 2.86 6.11
C LEU A 74 5.94 3.84 5.63
N GLN A 75 5.63 4.57 4.57
CA GLN A 75 6.55 5.55 4.00
C GLN A 75 5.79 6.81 3.61
N THR A 76 6.31 7.95 4.00
CA THR A 76 5.82 9.25 3.53
C THR A 76 6.57 9.61 2.24
N VAL A 77 5.82 9.87 1.20
CA VAL A 77 6.39 10.22 -0.11
C VAL A 77 5.80 11.53 -0.62
N SER A 78 6.56 12.23 -1.47
CA SER A 78 6.01 13.34 -2.23
C SER A 78 4.93 12.83 -3.19
N THR A 79 3.82 13.56 -3.32
CA THR A 79 2.78 13.20 -4.28
C THR A 79 3.32 13.17 -5.72
N ASP A 80 4.38 13.93 -6.00
CA ASP A 80 5.04 13.92 -7.31
C ASP A 80 5.77 12.59 -7.59
N ALA A 81 6.08 11.82 -6.56
CA ALA A 81 6.68 10.49 -6.73
C ALA A 81 5.68 9.43 -7.17
N ILE A 82 4.39 9.70 -7.03
CA ILE A 82 3.32 8.78 -7.46
C ILE A 82 3.18 8.89 -8.98
N VAL A 83 3.44 7.77 -9.67
CA VAL A 83 3.40 7.74 -11.13
C VAL A 83 1.97 7.71 -11.64
N ARG A 84 1.12 6.86 -11.02
CA ARG A 84 -0.29 6.73 -11.40
C ARG A 84 -1.07 5.96 -10.32
N THR A 85 -2.38 6.16 -10.33
CA THR A 85 -3.33 5.31 -9.58
C THR A 85 -3.70 4.12 -10.46
N VAL A 86 -3.59 2.90 -9.91
CA VAL A 86 -3.82 1.67 -10.68
C VAL A 86 -5.10 0.93 -10.28
N GLY A 87 -5.69 1.21 -9.13
CA GLY A 87 -6.91 0.55 -8.69
C GLY A 87 -7.38 1.05 -7.32
N VAL A 88 -8.40 0.41 -6.80
CA VAL A 88 -9.00 0.71 -5.50
C VAL A 88 -8.86 -0.48 -4.55
N CYS A 89 -8.74 -0.22 -3.27
CA CYS A 89 -8.65 -1.26 -2.24
C CYS A 89 -10.00 -1.47 -1.57
N PRO A 90 -10.68 -2.60 -1.79
CA PRO A 90 -11.98 -2.87 -1.17
C PRO A 90 -11.88 -3.47 0.23
N VAL A 91 -10.66 -3.70 0.74
CA VAL A 91 -10.42 -4.32 2.05
C VAL A 91 -9.80 -3.35 3.05
N MET A 92 -10.17 -2.07 2.97
CA MET A 92 -9.65 -1.04 3.88
C MET A 92 -9.98 -1.31 5.35
N ASP A 93 -11.07 -2.01 5.64
CA ASP A 93 -11.41 -2.44 6.98
C ASP A 93 -10.34 -3.36 7.59
N GLN A 94 -9.80 -4.28 6.80
CA GLN A 94 -8.68 -5.15 7.21
C GLN A 94 -7.39 -4.35 7.35
N VAL A 95 -7.14 -3.41 6.45
CA VAL A 95 -5.99 -2.52 6.50
C VAL A 95 -6.04 -1.66 7.76
N ASP A 96 -7.20 -1.09 8.07
CA ASP A 96 -7.40 -0.27 9.28
C ASP A 96 -7.10 -1.08 10.55
N THR A 97 -7.57 -2.32 10.63
CA THR A 97 -7.29 -3.22 11.75
C THR A 97 -5.78 -3.48 11.88
N ALA A 98 -5.12 -3.76 10.77
CA ALA A 98 -3.67 -4.00 10.74
C ALA A 98 -2.89 -2.74 11.15
N LEU A 99 -3.31 -1.56 10.71
CA LEU A 99 -2.69 -0.29 11.09
C LEU A 99 -2.88 0.01 12.58
N ARG A 100 -4.05 -0.27 13.14
CA ARG A 100 -4.28 -0.14 14.59
C ARG A 100 -3.33 -1.02 15.37
N THR A 101 -3.10 -2.24 14.92
CA THR A 101 -2.14 -3.14 15.55
C THR A 101 -0.72 -2.59 15.47
N THR A 102 -0.30 -2.09 14.31
CA THR A 102 1.02 -1.48 14.11
C THR A 102 1.23 -0.27 15.02
N LEU A 103 0.21 0.58 15.15
CA LEU A 103 0.31 1.88 15.83
C LEU A 103 -0.23 1.84 17.27
N SER A 104 -0.71 0.68 17.72
CA SER A 104 -1.28 0.51 19.07
C SER A 104 -2.48 1.45 19.36
N LEU A 105 -3.36 1.53 18.38
CA LEU A 105 -4.56 2.37 18.48
C LEU A 105 -5.80 1.60 18.93
#